data_a579ce54dab7236bef4bc359b4ce6174
#
_entry.id   a579ce54dab7236bef4bc359b4ce6174
#
_cell.length_a   1.000
_cell.length_b   1.000
_cell.length_c   1.000
_cell.angle_alpha   90.00
_cell.angle_beta   90.00
_cell.angle_gamma   90.00
#
_symmetry.space_group_name_H-M   'P 1'
#
loop_
_entity.id
_entity.type
_entity.pdbx_description
1 polymer ?
#
loop_
_entity_poly.entity_id
_entity_poly.type
_entity_poly.pdbx_seq_one_letter_code
_entity_poly.pdbx_strand_id
1 'polypeptide(L)'
;MCIRPNAYNADLCHVMEQLAVMNGLPPEFFARLIWRESLFRPNAVSPKGAEGIAQFMPATAKIRGLQNSFDVIEALAASSLYLRDLRDRFGNLGLAAAAYNAGEAGLETFLKAGRLPIETRDYVFAITGHSAETWKDNPPKTAAQALAPQKNFIDGCIQLAATRRLNETVLIASADWAPWGVQLSAHYNPNIASQLFANTIGRLPAPLNAERALVVRQKRGNFGHRPRYAARIGRATRAEATDLCAKIRAHAVPCTVFRN
;
A
#
# COMPACT_ATOMS: atom_id res chain seq x y z
N MET A 1 -20.66 2.03 21.94
CA MET A 1 -20.09 0.96 21.11
C MET A 1 -19.64 -0.17 22.01
N CYS A 2 -19.78 -1.43 21.61
CA CYS A 2 -19.33 -2.60 22.37
C CYS A 2 -18.85 -3.68 21.39
N ILE A 3 -17.75 -4.35 21.71
CA ILE A 3 -17.23 -5.48 20.92
C ILE A 3 -17.34 -6.74 21.79
N ARG A 4 -18.22 -7.65 21.39
CA ARG A 4 -18.48 -8.90 22.09
C ARG A 4 -17.49 -9.98 21.62
N PRO A 5 -16.94 -10.80 22.51
CA PRO A 5 -15.97 -11.85 22.14
C PRO A 5 -16.52 -12.84 21.11
N ASN A 6 -17.79 -13.23 21.22
CA ASN A 6 -18.46 -14.17 20.30
C ASN A 6 -18.91 -13.56 18.97
N ALA A 7 -18.86 -12.23 18.82
CA ALA A 7 -19.23 -11.50 17.62
C ALA A 7 -18.13 -10.52 17.17
N TYR A 8 -16.88 -10.77 17.58
CA TYR A 8 -15.76 -9.84 17.43
C TYR A 8 -15.63 -9.25 16.01
N ASN A 9 -15.62 -10.07 14.98
CA ASN A 9 -15.43 -9.61 13.61
C ASN A 9 -16.57 -8.69 13.13
N ALA A 10 -17.82 -9.04 13.46
CA ALA A 10 -18.97 -8.23 13.07
C ALA A 10 -19.00 -6.90 13.84
N ASP A 11 -18.83 -6.96 15.17
CA ASP A 11 -18.85 -5.76 16.01
C ASP A 11 -17.68 -4.84 15.67
N LEU A 12 -16.48 -5.38 15.40
CA LEU A 12 -15.31 -4.62 14.95
C LEU A 12 -15.61 -3.86 13.66
N CYS A 13 -16.20 -4.51 12.66
CA CYS A 13 -16.52 -3.90 11.37
C CYS A 13 -17.54 -2.77 11.51
N HIS A 14 -18.57 -2.95 12.34
CA HIS A 14 -19.54 -1.90 12.64
C HIS A 14 -18.91 -0.71 13.38
N VAL A 15 -18.04 -0.97 14.35
CA VAL A 15 -17.31 0.10 15.06
C VAL A 15 -16.41 0.89 14.09
N MET A 16 -15.68 0.20 13.21
CA MET A 16 -14.83 0.86 12.20
C MET A 16 -15.65 1.71 11.23
N GLU A 17 -16.79 1.21 10.74
CA GLU A 17 -17.68 1.97 9.87
C GLU A 17 -18.16 3.26 10.55
N GLN A 18 -18.70 3.14 11.76
CA GLN A 18 -19.20 4.29 12.52
C GLN A 18 -18.12 5.33 12.77
N LEU A 19 -16.93 4.91 13.24
CA LEU A 19 -15.82 5.81 13.53
C LEU A 19 -15.27 6.48 12.25
N ALA A 20 -15.20 5.74 11.14
CA ALA A 20 -14.79 6.27 9.86
C ALA A 20 -15.76 7.36 9.39
N VAL A 21 -17.07 7.07 9.37
CA VAL A 21 -18.11 8.01 8.95
C VAL A 21 -18.11 9.26 9.84
N MET A 22 -18.02 9.11 11.17
CA MET A 22 -17.97 10.23 12.12
C MET A 22 -16.79 11.18 11.88
N ASN A 23 -15.67 10.65 11.34
CA ASN A 23 -14.47 11.43 11.05
C ASN A 23 -14.28 11.76 9.56
N GLY A 24 -15.30 11.54 8.73
CA GLY A 24 -15.27 11.82 7.30
C GLY A 24 -14.22 11.00 6.54
N LEU A 25 -13.96 9.78 6.99
CA LEU A 25 -13.07 8.82 6.33
C LEU A 25 -13.90 7.79 5.56
N PRO A 26 -13.47 7.35 4.36
CA PRO A 26 -14.06 6.19 3.72
C PRO A 26 -13.84 4.94 4.59
N PRO A 27 -14.89 4.17 4.93
CA PRO A 27 -14.75 2.97 5.77
C PRO A 27 -13.74 1.96 5.23
N GLU A 28 -13.70 1.77 3.91
CA GLU A 28 -12.77 0.86 3.24
C GLU A 28 -11.30 1.30 3.42
N PHE A 29 -11.05 2.60 3.35
CA PHE A 29 -9.71 3.16 3.61
C PHE A 29 -9.29 2.87 5.05
N PHE A 30 -10.16 3.17 6.02
CA PHE A 30 -9.87 2.96 7.43
C PHE A 30 -9.64 1.47 7.75
N ALA A 31 -10.50 0.58 7.26
CA ALA A 31 -10.35 -0.85 7.47
C ALA A 31 -9.06 -1.41 6.83
N ARG A 32 -8.68 -0.97 5.62
CA ARG A 32 -7.42 -1.37 4.99
C ARG A 32 -6.21 -0.91 5.79
N LEU A 33 -6.26 0.30 6.36
CA LEU A 33 -5.21 0.84 7.21
C LEU A 33 -5.06 -0.01 8.48
N ILE A 34 -6.12 -0.22 9.23
CA ILE A 34 -6.10 -1.04 10.46
C ILE A 34 -5.69 -2.49 10.17
N TRP A 35 -6.11 -3.02 9.02
CA TRP A 35 -5.65 -4.33 8.54
C TRP A 35 -4.13 -4.36 8.34
N ARG A 36 -3.54 -3.35 7.71
CA ARG A 36 -2.08 -3.25 7.49
C ARG A 36 -1.31 -3.10 8.79
N GLU A 37 -1.88 -2.47 9.79
CA GLU A 37 -1.25 -2.30 11.10
C GLU A 37 -1.15 -3.63 11.87
N SER A 38 -2.24 -4.34 12.02
CA SER A 38 -2.30 -5.45 12.98
C SER A 38 -2.94 -6.73 12.45
N LEU A 39 -3.48 -6.77 11.24
CA LEU A 39 -4.39 -7.82 10.76
C LEU A 39 -5.62 -7.96 11.68
N PHE A 40 -6.13 -6.84 12.20
CA PHE A 40 -7.22 -6.76 13.18
C PHE A 40 -6.94 -7.47 14.51
N ARG A 41 -5.67 -7.61 14.90
CA ARG A 41 -5.28 -8.23 16.17
C ARG A 41 -5.20 -7.19 17.28
N PRO A 42 -6.03 -7.30 18.34
CA PRO A 42 -6.05 -6.28 19.40
C PRO A 42 -4.77 -6.25 20.25
N ASN A 43 -4.09 -7.39 20.37
CA ASN A 43 -2.89 -7.52 21.21
C ASN A 43 -1.58 -7.55 20.39
N ALA A 44 -1.60 -6.96 19.18
CA ALA A 44 -0.40 -6.91 18.35
C ALA A 44 0.65 -5.98 18.96
N VAL A 45 1.91 -6.44 18.98
CA VAL A 45 3.07 -5.60 19.34
C VAL A 45 4.11 -5.77 18.24
N SER A 46 4.55 -4.66 17.65
CA SER A 46 5.58 -4.68 16.62
C SER A 46 6.99 -4.79 17.21
N PRO A 47 8.01 -5.20 16.44
CA PRO A 47 9.40 -5.20 16.90
C PRO A 47 9.93 -3.81 17.31
N LYS A 48 9.26 -2.75 16.85
CA LYS A 48 9.59 -1.36 17.20
C LYS A 48 8.80 -0.85 18.41
N GLY A 49 7.93 -1.70 19.01
CA GLY A 49 7.12 -1.35 20.17
C GLY A 49 5.82 -0.61 19.86
N ALA A 50 5.33 -0.66 18.63
CA ALA A 50 3.98 -0.18 18.33
C ALA A 50 2.93 -1.17 18.84
N GLU A 51 1.83 -0.69 19.42
CA GLU A 51 0.89 -1.44 20.23
C GLU A 51 -0.54 -1.44 19.71
N GLY A 52 -1.21 -2.59 19.93
CA GLY A 52 -2.65 -2.74 19.75
C GLY A 52 -3.09 -2.83 18.31
N ILE A 53 -4.41 -2.75 18.10
CA ILE A 53 -5.03 -2.93 16.79
C ILE A 53 -4.62 -1.84 15.77
N ALA A 54 -4.36 -0.62 16.25
CA ALA A 54 -4.01 0.55 15.44
C ALA A 54 -2.50 0.88 15.45
N GLN A 55 -1.69 0.05 16.12
CA GLN A 55 -0.23 0.13 16.17
C GLN A 55 0.31 1.53 16.57
N PHE A 56 -0.27 2.10 17.61
CA PHE A 56 0.29 3.34 18.16
C PHE A 56 1.65 3.11 18.81
N MET A 57 2.61 3.96 18.46
CA MET A 57 3.82 4.11 19.30
C MET A 57 3.43 4.73 20.65
N PRO A 58 4.00 4.27 21.79
CA PRO A 58 3.62 4.76 23.12
C PRO A 58 3.69 6.30 23.26
N ALA A 59 4.69 6.94 22.65
CA ALA A 59 4.80 8.38 22.63
C ALA A 59 3.64 9.05 21.87
N THR A 60 3.25 8.49 20.73
CA THR A 60 2.13 9.00 19.92
C THR A 60 0.80 8.76 20.65
N ALA A 61 0.61 7.59 21.27
CA ALA A 61 -0.56 7.29 22.09
C ALA A 61 -0.75 8.34 23.19
N LYS A 62 0.30 8.64 23.92
CA LYS A 62 0.30 9.68 24.98
C LYS A 62 -0.08 11.06 24.43
N ILE A 63 0.51 11.49 23.31
CA ILE A 63 0.20 12.79 22.68
C ILE A 63 -1.26 12.85 22.23
N ARG A 64 -1.82 11.72 21.79
CA ARG A 64 -3.22 11.61 21.33
C ARG A 64 -4.23 11.33 22.44
N GLY A 65 -3.78 11.28 23.69
CA GLY A 65 -4.65 11.06 24.86
C GLY A 65 -5.19 9.62 24.97
N LEU A 66 -4.62 8.67 24.21
CA LEU A 66 -4.99 7.26 24.25
C LEU A 66 -4.48 6.63 25.56
N GLN A 67 -5.40 6.18 26.41
CA GLN A 67 -5.09 5.64 27.72
C GLN A 67 -4.62 4.17 27.64
N ASN A 68 -5.23 3.39 26.75
CA ASN A 68 -4.90 1.98 26.56
C ASN A 68 -4.86 1.62 25.07
N SER A 69 -3.65 1.46 24.52
CA SER A 69 -3.45 1.06 23.12
C SER A 69 -4.03 -0.33 22.77
N PHE A 70 -4.30 -1.17 23.78
CA PHE A 70 -4.89 -2.50 23.62
C PHE A 70 -6.41 -2.52 23.74
N ASP A 71 -7.04 -1.42 24.19
CA ASP A 71 -8.50 -1.26 24.08
C ASP A 71 -8.86 -0.96 22.63
N VAL A 72 -9.64 -1.88 22.02
CA VAL A 72 -9.95 -1.84 20.58
C VAL A 72 -10.75 -0.59 20.22
N ILE A 73 -11.73 -0.23 21.04
CA ILE A 73 -12.62 0.90 20.74
C ILE A 73 -11.86 2.21 20.91
N GLU A 74 -11.11 2.36 22.00
CA GLU A 74 -10.31 3.53 22.27
C GLU A 74 -9.23 3.75 21.21
N ALA A 75 -8.50 2.68 20.85
CA ALA A 75 -7.46 2.73 19.82
C ALA A 75 -8.02 3.07 18.43
N LEU A 76 -9.16 2.49 18.03
CA LEU A 76 -9.82 2.82 16.75
C LEU A 76 -10.36 4.25 16.74
N ALA A 77 -10.94 4.73 17.84
CA ALA A 77 -11.41 6.10 17.96
C ALA A 77 -10.24 7.09 17.84
N ALA A 78 -9.15 6.86 18.58
CA ALA A 78 -7.94 7.70 18.50
C ALA A 78 -7.33 7.66 17.09
N SER A 79 -7.29 6.48 16.43
CA SER A 79 -6.75 6.32 15.09
C SER A 79 -7.58 7.07 14.04
N SER A 80 -8.90 6.97 14.09
CA SER A 80 -9.79 7.68 13.13
C SER A 80 -9.69 9.20 13.27
N LEU A 81 -9.60 9.71 14.51
CA LEU A 81 -9.35 11.12 14.79
C LEU A 81 -7.99 11.57 14.27
N TYR A 82 -6.94 10.78 14.53
CA TYR A 82 -5.59 11.09 14.05
C TYR A 82 -5.52 11.14 12.53
N LEU A 83 -6.15 10.20 11.84
CA LEU A 83 -6.22 10.20 10.37
C LEU A 83 -6.96 11.40 9.81
N ARG A 84 -8.05 11.84 10.46
CA ARG A 84 -8.74 13.08 10.12
C ARG A 84 -7.79 14.28 10.22
N ASP A 85 -7.11 14.43 11.38
CA ASP A 85 -6.18 15.53 11.61
C ASP A 85 -5.03 15.52 10.60
N LEU A 86 -4.48 14.35 10.26
CA LEU A 86 -3.45 14.20 9.23
C LEU A 86 -3.97 14.55 7.83
N ARG A 87 -5.20 14.12 7.48
CA ARG A 87 -5.83 14.48 6.21
C ARG A 87 -6.01 16.00 6.11
N ASP A 88 -6.51 16.61 7.17
CA ASP A 88 -6.78 18.06 7.20
C ASP A 88 -5.48 18.87 7.14
N ARG A 89 -4.39 18.36 7.76
CA ARG A 89 -3.07 18.98 7.71
C ARG A 89 -2.38 18.83 6.35
N PHE A 90 -2.44 17.64 5.73
CA PHE A 90 -1.69 17.32 4.52
C PHE A 90 -2.52 17.30 3.24
N GLY A 91 -3.82 17.55 3.33
CA GLY A 91 -4.72 17.84 2.22
C GLY A 91 -5.39 16.61 1.59
N ASN A 92 -4.92 15.38 1.84
CA ASN A 92 -5.56 14.17 1.31
C ASN A 92 -5.25 12.90 2.11
N LEU A 93 -6.04 11.84 1.84
CA LEU A 93 -5.96 10.57 2.58
C LEU A 93 -4.69 9.76 2.27
N GLY A 94 -4.11 9.85 1.09
CA GLY A 94 -2.88 9.16 0.76
C GLY A 94 -1.68 9.72 1.51
N LEU A 95 -1.60 11.03 1.64
CA LEU A 95 -0.58 11.70 2.45
C LEU A 95 -0.83 11.47 3.94
N ALA A 96 -2.10 11.42 4.39
CA ALA A 96 -2.43 11.04 5.76
C ALA A 96 -1.94 9.62 6.08
N ALA A 97 -2.15 8.65 5.19
CA ALA A 97 -1.62 7.29 5.37
C ALA A 97 -0.08 7.26 5.41
N ALA A 98 0.59 8.06 4.57
CA ALA A 98 2.05 8.18 4.59
C ALA A 98 2.55 8.76 5.92
N ALA A 99 1.89 9.81 6.46
CA ALA A 99 2.22 10.41 7.74
C ALA A 99 1.94 9.48 8.91
N TYR A 100 0.87 8.70 8.85
CA TYR A 100 0.54 7.70 9.86
C TYR A 100 1.67 6.68 10.04
N ASN A 101 2.21 6.18 8.91
CA ASN A 101 3.26 5.16 8.91
C ASN A 101 4.68 5.73 9.14
N ALA A 102 5.05 6.82 8.45
CA ALA A 102 6.41 7.40 8.51
C ALA A 102 6.59 8.48 9.58
N GLY A 103 5.50 8.87 10.25
CA GLY A 103 5.46 10.08 11.07
C GLY A 103 5.34 11.36 10.24
N GLU A 104 4.85 12.42 10.85
CA GLU A 104 4.63 13.72 10.19
C GLU A 104 5.93 14.31 9.62
N ALA A 105 7.05 14.23 10.37
CA ALA A 105 8.36 14.69 9.90
C ALA A 105 8.89 13.87 8.70
N GLY A 106 8.60 12.57 8.67
CA GLY A 106 8.95 11.69 7.54
C GLY A 106 8.19 12.10 6.27
N LEU A 107 6.90 12.40 6.39
CA LEU A 107 6.11 12.92 5.28
C LEU A 107 6.59 14.31 4.83
N GLU A 108 6.88 15.22 5.75
CA GLU A 108 7.42 16.56 5.40
C GLU A 108 8.73 16.45 4.61
N THR A 109 9.59 15.50 4.99
CA THR A 109 10.83 15.20 4.24
C THR A 109 10.51 14.72 2.82
N PHE A 110 9.48 13.89 2.66
CA PHE A 110 9.04 13.45 1.34
C PHE A 110 8.49 14.61 0.49
N LEU A 111 7.66 15.47 1.08
CA LEU A 111 7.08 16.61 0.37
C LEU A 111 8.15 17.59 -0.13
N LYS A 112 9.22 17.82 0.67
CA LYS A 112 10.32 18.74 0.36
C LYS A 112 11.38 18.12 -0.53
N ALA A 113 11.78 16.88 -0.30
CA ALA A 113 12.94 16.25 -0.91
C ALA A 113 12.66 14.96 -1.68
N GLY A 114 11.40 14.54 -1.80
CA GLY A 114 11.00 13.31 -2.51
C GLY A 114 11.46 12.00 -1.85
N ARG A 115 12.04 12.07 -0.64
CA ARG A 115 12.57 10.90 0.07
C ARG A 115 11.53 10.30 1.01
N LEU A 116 11.02 9.13 0.66
CA LEU A 116 10.09 8.35 1.48
C LEU A 116 10.59 6.90 1.54
N PRO A 117 10.59 6.26 2.72
CA PRO A 117 10.93 4.84 2.84
C PRO A 117 10.07 3.97 1.90
N ILE A 118 10.68 2.92 1.35
CA ILE A 118 9.96 1.97 0.47
C ILE A 118 8.80 1.33 1.24
N GLU A 119 8.99 1.00 2.51
CA GLU A 119 7.94 0.48 3.40
C GLU A 119 6.71 1.39 3.43
N THR A 120 6.91 2.70 3.55
CA THR A 120 5.81 3.67 3.58
C THR A 120 5.14 3.82 2.21
N ARG A 121 5.90 3.79 1.11
CA ARG A 121 5.33 3.78 -0.25
C ARG A 121 4.44 2.57 -0.47
N ASP A 122 4.89 1.38 -0.03
CA ASP A 122 4.13 0.15 -0.09
C ASP A 122 2.87 0.20 0.77
N TYR A 123 2.99 0.81 1.93
CA TYR A 123 1.88 1.02 2.86
C TYR A 123 0.78 1.87 2.22
N VAL A 124 1.13 3.05 1.71
CA VAL A 124 0.18 3.95 1.03
C VAL A 124 -0.49 3.24 -0.14
N PHE A 125 0.33 2.53 -0.93
CA PHE A 125 -0.18 1.82 -2.10
C PHE A 125 -1.16 0.69 -1.73
N ALA A 126 -0.82 -0.16 -0.75
CA ALA A 126 -1.66 -1.26 -0.30
C ALA A 126 -3.02 -0.80 0.25
N ILE A 127 -3.07 0.40 0.84
CA ILE A 127 -4.29 0.97 1.40
C ILE A 127 -5.14 1.65 0.33
N THR A 128 -4.50 2.43 -0.56
CA THR A 128 -5.21 3.35 -1.46
C THR A 128 -5.25 2.90 -2.92
N GLY A 129 -4.43 1.92 -3.32
CA GLY A 129 -4.25 1.54 -4.72
C GLY A 129 -3.44 2.53 -5.56
N HIS A 130 -2.91 3.60 -4.96
CA HIS A 130 -2.15 4.66 -5.64
C HIS A 130 -0.82 4.92 -4.93
N SER A 131 0.20 5.34 -5.69
CA SER A 131 1.51 5.66 -5.12
C SER A 131 1.49 6.94 -4.28
N ALA A 132 2.42 7.07 -3.33
CA ALA A 132 2.58 8.29 -2.55
C ALA A 132 2.88 9.51 -3.44
N GLU A 133 3.61 9.31 -4.54
CA GLU A 133 3.88 10.33 -5.55
C GLU A 133 2.61 10.79 -6.25
N THR A 134 1.72 9.86 -6.62
CA THR A 134 0.41 10.20 -7.20
C THR A 134 -0.41 11.04 -6.23
N TRP A 135 -0.44 10.67 -4.95
CA TRP A 135 -1.14 11.44 -3.92
C TRP A 135 -0.55 12.83 -3.70
N LYS A 136 0.77 12.99 -3.87
CA LYS A 136 1.44 14.29 -3.78
C LYS A 136 1.15 15.18 -4.98
N ASP A 137 1.29 14.65 -6.20
CA ASP A 137 1.35 15.46 -7.42
C ASP A 137 0.00 15.59 -8.14
N ASN A 138 -0.85 14.55 -8.04
CA ASN A 138 -2.19 14.51 -8.67
C ASN A 138 -3.11 13.58 -7.87
N PRO A 139 -3.65 14.03 -6.73
CA PRO A 139 -4.41 13.20 -5.82
C PRO A 139 -5.67 12.62 -6.47
N PRO A 140 -5.88 11.27 -6.35
CA PRO A 140 -7.08 10.63 -6.87
C PRO A 140 -8.34 11.08 -6.14
N LYS A 141 -9.47 11.09 -6.85
CA LYS A 141 -10.78 11.41 -6.25
C LYS A 141 -11.26 10.33 -5.27
N THR A 142 -10.82 9.08 -5.45
CA THR A 142 -11.21 7.93 -4.64
C THR A 142 -10.04 7.42 -3.84
N ALA A 143 -10.19 7.31 -2.52
CA ALA A 143 -9.11 6.94 -1.60
C ALA A 143 -8.97 5.44 -1.38
N ALA A 144 -9.98 4.63 -1.66
CA ALA A 144 -9.93 3.19 -1.45
C ALA A 144 -10.90 2.44 -2.35
N GLN A 145 -10.54 1.21 -2.69
CA GLN A 145 -11.39 0.27 -3.39
C GLN A 145 -12.21 -0.55 -2.39
N ALA A 146 -13.33 -1.14 -2.82
CA ALA A 146 -14.11 -2.07 -2.01
C ALA A 146 -13.22 -3.18 -1.40
N LEU A 147 -13.54 -3.62 -0.18
CA LEU A 147 -12.79 -4.66 0.51
C LEU A 147 -12.96 -6.03 -0.14
N ALA A 148 -14.12 -6.26 -0.74
CA ALA A 148 -14.41 -7.45 -1.55
C ALA A 148 -15.27 -7.06 -2.77
N PRO A 149 -15.10 -7.74 -3.93
CA PRO A 149 -15.91 -7.47 -5.11
C PRO A 149 -17.41 -7.66 -4.82
N GLN A 150 -18.23 -6.73 -5.32
CA GLN A 150 -19.70 -6.80 -5.25
C GLN A 150 -20.30 -6.90 -3.82
N LYS A 151 -19.54 -6.56 -2.77
CA LYS A 151 -20.02 -6.54 -1.38
C LYS A 151 -20.05 -5.11 -0.85
N ASN A 152 -21.02 -4.87 0.05
CA ASN A 152 -21.01 -3.68 0.89
C ASN A 152 -19.82 -3.71 1.87
N PHE A 153 -19.58 -2.60 2.56
CA PHE A 153 -18.46 -2.49 3.50
C PHE A 153 -18.49 -3.57 4.59
N ILE A 154 -19.63 -3.74 5.26
CA ILE A 154 -19.77 -4.66 6.41
C ILE A 154 -19.46 -6.10 5.98
N ASP A 155 -20.08 -6.59 4.91
CA ASP A 155 -19.87 -7.95 4.42
C ASP A 155 -18.43 -8.17 3.96
N GLY A 156 -17.85 -7.18 3.27
CA GLY A 156 -16.44 -7.21 2.85
C GLY A 156 -15.48 -7.21 4.04
N CYS A 157 -15.76 -6.41 5.05
CA CYS A 157 -14.95 -6.31 6.26
C CYS A 157 -15.03 -7.60 7.10
N ILE A 158 -16.21 -8.17 7.30
CA ILE A 158 -16.38 -9.44 8.01
C ILE A 158 -15.66 -10.57 7.28
N GLN A 159 -15.75 -10.61 5.95
CA GLN A 159 -15.02 -11.60 5.16
C GLN A 159 -13.50 -11.42 5.32
N LEU A 160 -12.99 -10.19 5.27
CA LEU A 160 -11.58 -9.89 5.49
C LEU A 160 -11.13 -10.34 6.90
N ALA A 161 -11.90 -10.03 7.93
CA ALA A 161 -11.62 -10.41 9.31
C ALA A 161 -11.61 -11.92 9.52
N ALA A 162 -12.53 -12.66 8.86
CA ALA A 162 -12.65 -14.11 8.96
C ALA A 162 -11.52 -14.85 8.23
N THR A 163 -11.24 -14.45 6.99
CA THR A 163 -10.24 -15.14 6.16
C THR A 163 -8.82 -14.69 6.46
N ARG A 164 -8.66 -13.50 7.03
CA ARG A 164 -7.37 -12.80 7.18
C ARG A 164 -6.58 -12.71 5.88
N ARG A 165 -7.29 -12.68 4.75
CA ARG A 165 -6.74 -12.53 3.40
C ARG A 165 -7.44 -11.37 2.72
N LEU A 166 -6.71 -10.31 2.46
CA LEU A 166 -7.17 -9.25 1.57
C LEU A 166 -7.01 -9.76 0.14
N ASN A 167 -8.11 -9.88 -0.60
CA ASN A 167 -8.05 -10.08 -2.04
C ASN A 167 -7.60 -8.75 -2.65
N GLU A 168 -6.30 -8.57 -2.76
CA GLU A 168 -5.74 -7.49 -3.56
C GLU A 168 -6.11 -7.78 -5.01
N THR A 169 -6.75 -6.83 -5.67
CA THR A 169 -7.10 -6.95 -7.09
C THR A 169 -5.78 -7.00 -7.86
N VAL A 170 -5.40 -8.19 -8.26
CA VAL A 170 -4.19 -8.43 -9.04
C VAL A 170 -4.50 -8.01 -10.47
N LEU A 171 -4.10 -6.83 -10.87
CA LEU A 171 -3.98 -6.46 -12.28
C LEU A 171 -2.72 -7.15 -12.85
N ILE A 172 -2.76 -8.47 -12.94
CA ILE A 172 -1.74 -9.21 -13.69
C ILE A 172 -2.27 -9.45 -15.09
N ALA A 173 -1.99 -8.52 -15.98
CA ALA A 173 -1.76 -8.90 -17.36
C ALA A 173 -0.32 -9.39 -17.45
N SER A 174 -0.05 -10.65 -17.06
CA SER A 174 1.27 -11.24 -17.24
C SER A 174 1.54 -11.39 -18.74
N ALA A 175 2.65 -10.83 -19.21
CA ALA A 175 3.19 -11.15 -20.52
C ALA A 175 3.68 -12.61 -20.51
N ASP A 176 3.70 -13.25 -21.70
CA ASP A 176 4.29 -14.57 -21.88
C ASP A 176 5.76 -14.58 -21.43
N TRP A 177 6.19 -15.75 -20.94
CA TRP A 177 7.57 -15.92 -20.51
C TRP A 177 8.55 -15.66 -21.66
N ALA A 178 9.63 -14.94 -21.39
CA ALA A 178 10.67 -14.63 -22.35
C ALA A 178 12.06 -14.76 -21.68
N PRO A 179 13.09 -15.22 -22.42
CA PRO A 179 14.43 -15.49 -21.84
C PRO A 179 15.19 -14.24 -21.41
N TRP A 180 14.84 -13.08 -21.91
CA TRP A 180 15.41 -11.78 -21.55
C TRP A 180 14.33 -10.81 -21.12
N GLY A 181 14.68 -9.89 -20.23
CA GLY A 181 13.74 -8.91 -19.73
C GLY A 181 14.35 -7.56 -19.46
N VAL A 182 13.64 -6.50 -19.83
CA VAL A 182 13.94 -5.10 -19.50
C VAL A 182 13.23 -4.77 -18.18
N GLN A 183 13.96 -4.69 -17.10
CA GLN A 183 13.40 -4.41 -15.78
C GLN A 183 13.16 -2.92 -15.60
N LEU A 184 11.93 -2.54 -15.29
CA LEU A 184 11.51 -1.18 -14.95
C LEU A 184 11.22 -1.01 -13.46
N SER A 185 10.82 -2.08 -12.78
CA SER A 185 10.53 -2.06 -11.36
C SER A 185 10.88 -3.38 -10.69
N ALA A 186 11.06 -3.33 -9.37
CA ALA A 186 11.19 -4.55 -8.58
C ALA A 186 10.79 -4.28 -7.13
N HIS A 187 10.10 -5.27 -6.52
CA HIS A 187 9.60 -5.15 -5.17
C HIS A 187 9.49 -6.53 -4.48
N TYR A 188 9.36 -6.56 -3.15
CA TYR A 188 9.15 -7.82 -2.40
C TYR A 188 7.73 -8.37 -2.56
N ASN A 189 6.77 -7.54 -2.97
CA ASN A 189 5.41 -7.93 -3.33
C ASN A 189 5.26 -7.87 -4.86
N PRO A 190 4.82 -8.97 -5.53
CA PRO A 190 4.70 -9.02 -6.98
C PRO A 190 3.67 -8.02 -7.54
N ASN A 191 2.59 -7.76 -6.79
CA ASN A 191 1.54 -6.83 -7.21
C ASN A 191 2.06 -5.39 -7.24
N ILE A 192 2.87 -5.01 -6.25
CA ILE A 192 3.51 -3.69 -6.20
C ILE A 192 4.53 -3.55 -7.33
N ALA A 193 5.32 -4.61 -7.60
CA ALA A 193 6.23 -4.60 -8.74
C ALA A 193 5.50 -4.36 -10.07
N SER A 194 4.36 -5.04 -10.28
CA SER A 194 3.51 -4.87 -11.46
C SER A 194 2.94 -3.47 -11.59
N GLN A 195 2.54 -2.88 -10.49
CA GLN A 195 1.93 -1.56 -10.52
C GLN A 195 2.94 -0.44 -10.69
N LEU A 196 4.11 -0.52 -10.05
CA LEU A 196 5.21 0.39 -10.33
C LEU A 196 5.61 0.31 -11.82
N PHE A 197 5.55 -0.89 -12.41
CA PHE A 197 5.73 -1.07 -13.84
C PHE A 197 4.64 -0.35 -14.64
N ALA A 198 3.35 -0.58 -14.33
CA ALA A 198 2.23 0.03 -15.04
C ALA A 198 2.28 1.56 -14.98
N ASN A 199 2.60 2.13 -13.81
CA ASN A 199 2.77 3.57 -13.64
C ASN A 199 3.94 4.14 -14.46
N THR A 200 5.02 3.36 -14.60
CA THR A 200 6.19 3.75 -15.39
C THR A 200 5.90 3.68 -16.88
N ILE A 201 5.30 2.58 -17.33
CA ILE A 201 4.95 2.34 -18.73
C ILE A 201 3.90 3.35 -19.23
N GLY A 202 2.89 3.65 -18.41
CA GLY A 202 1.84 4.61 -18.77
C GLY A 202 2.30 6.04 -19.02
N ARG A 203 3.53 6.39 -18.62
CA ARG A 203 4.16 7.69 -18.91
C ARG A 203 4.95 7.71 -20.22
N LEU A 204 5.15 6.55 -20.85
CA LEU A 204 5.89 6.46 -22.11
C LEU A 204 4.96 6.69 -23.30
N PRO A 205 5.49 7.22 -24.41
CA PRO A 205 4.69 7.35 -25.63
C PRO A 205 4.40 6.00 -26.29
N ALA A 206 3.41 5.96 -27.16
CA ALA A 206 3.15 4.80 -28.01
C ALA A 206 4.38 4.54 -28.94
N PRO A 207 4.73 3.29 -29.21
CA PRO A 207 4.09 2.05 -28.76
C PRO A 207 4.59 1.52 -27.40
N LEU A 208 5.53 2.19 -26.74
CA LEU A 208 6.18 1.73 -25.49
C LEU A 208 5.16 1.57 -24.34
N ASN A 209 4.11 2.37 -24.31
CA ASN A 209 3.05 2.32 -23.29
C ASN A 209 2.13 1.09 -23.40
N ALA A 210 2.21 0.33 -24.50
CA ALA A 210 1.43 -0.89 -24.70
C ALA A 210 2.15 -2.17 -24.19
N GLU A 211 3.37 -2.03 -23.70
CA GLU A 211 4.17 -3.16 -23.22
C GLU A 211 3.61 -3.77 -21.94
N ARG A 212 3.68 -5.09 -21.83
CA ARG A 212 3.12 -5.85 -20.70
C ARG A 212 4.21 -6.32 -19.73
N ALA A 213 3.87 -6.40 -18.47
CA ALA A 213 4.77 -6.88 -17.45
C ALA A 213 4.88 -8.41 -17.44
N LEU A 214 6.11 -8.92 -17.52
CA LEU A 214 6.50 -10.26 -17.10
C LEU A 214 7.04 -10.15 -15.67
N VAL A 215 6.34 -10.72 -14.70
CA VAL A 215 6.77 -10.68 -13.29
C VAL A 215 7.57 -11.93 -12.96
N VAL A 216 8.85 -11.74 -12.67
CA VAL A 216 9.78 -12.84 -12.35
C VAL A 216 10.26 -12.76 -10.90
N ARG A 217 10.34 -13.91 -10.24
CA ARG A 217 10.90 -14.01 -8.90
C ARG A 217 12.43 -14.05 -8.96
N GLN A 218 13.07 -13.03 -8.41
CA GLN A 218 14.53 -12.96 -8.28
C GLN A 218 15.01 -13.77 -7.07
N LYS A 219 15.82 -14.79 -7.31
CA LYS A 219 16.38 -15.67 -6.27
C LYS A 219 17.80 -15.29 -5.83
N ARG A 220 18.48 -14.38 -6.54
CA ARG A 220 19.89 -14.01 -6.31
C ARG A 220 20.07 -12.50 -6.33
N GLY A 221 20.89 -11.97 -5.43
CA GLY A 221 21.24 -10.56 -5.29
C GLY A 221 21.41 -10.18 -3.81
N ASN A 222 21.92 -8.99 -3.52
CA ASN A 222 22.15 -8.48 -2.15
C ASN A 222 20.84 -8.05 -1.44
N PHE A 223 19.77 -8.84 -1.56
CA PHE A 223 18.42 -8.49 -1.05
C PHE A 223 18.05 -9.24 0.23
N GLY A 224 19.00 -9.92 0.88
CA GLY A 224 18.74 -10.74 2.07
C GLY A 224 17.94 -12.01 1.74
N HIS A 225 17.32 -12.62 2.76
CA HIS A 225 16.59 -13.90 2.62
C HIS A 225 15.19 -13.79 2.01
N ARG A 226 14.65 -12.60 1.79
CA ARG A 226 13.32 -12.41 1.23
C ARG A 226 13.34 -12.40 -0.30
N PRO A 227 12.47 -13.16 -0.98
CA PRO A 227 12.38 -13.14 -2.44
C PRO A 227 11.93 -11.75 -2.91
N ARG A 228 12.53 -11.28 -4.00
CA ARG A 228 12.14 -10.06 -4.68
C ARG A 228 11.50 -10.40 -6.01
N TYR A 229 10.51 -9.64 -6.43
CA TYR A 229 9.82 -9.77 -7.70
C TYR A 229 10.20 -8.59 -8.60
N ALA A 230 10.59 -8.88 -9.83
CA ALA A 230 10.91 -7.88 -10.83
C ALA A 230 9.85 -7.90 -11.92
N ALA A 231 9.33 -6.72 -12.27
CA ALA A 231 8.46 -6.55 -13.42
C ALA A 231 9.29 -6.08 -14.61
N ARG A 232 9.28 -6.87 -15.67
CA ARG A 232 10.13 -6.76 -16.86
C ARG A 232 9.30 -6.78 -18.12
N ILE A 233 9.79 -6.15 -19.18
CA ILE A 233 9.28 -6.36 -20.53
C ILE A 233 10.04 -7.54 -21.13
N GLY A 234 9.33 -8.60 -21.52
CA GLY A 234 9.92 -9.80 -22.10
C GLY A 234 10.45 -9.58 -23.52
N ARG A 235 11.62 -10.20 -23.84
CA ARG A 235 12.19 -10.24 -25.22
C ARG A 235 12.86 -11.58 -25.47
N ALA A 236 12.87 -12.00 -26.72
CA ALA A 236 13.47 -13.27 -27.13
C ALA A 236 15.00 -13.25 -27.05
N THR A 237 15.61 -12.12 -27.34
CA THR A 237 17.07 -11.97 -27.38
C THR A 237 17.57 -10.84 -26.48
N ARG A 238 18.85 -10.93 -26.09
CA ARG A 238 19.52 -9.84 -25.36
C ARG A 238 19.59 -8.55 -26.16
N ALA A 239 19.80 -8.66 -27.47
CA ALA A 239 19.90 -7.51 -28.38
C ALA A 239 18.59 -6.73 -28.40
N GLU A 240 17.45 -7.40 -28.58
CA GLU A 240 16.13 -6.77 -28.52
C GLU A 240 15.84 -6.11 -27.15
N ALA A 241 16.20 -6.76 -26.06
CA ALA A 241 16.04 -6.18 -24.73
C ALA A 241 16.92 -4.94 -24.54
N THR A 242 18.14 -4.93 -25.07
CA THR A 242 19.06 -3.80 -24.99
C THR A 242 18.57 -2.63 -25.83
N ASP A 243 18.09 -2.87 -27.04
CA ASP A 243 17.51 -1.85 -27.93
C ASP A 243 16.27 -1.21 -27.29
N LEU A 244 15.37 -2.05 -26.75
CA LEU A 244 14.19 -1.55 -26.05
C LEU A 244 14.56 -0.70 -24.83
N CYS A 245 15.55 -1.14 -24.02
CA CYS A 245 16.00 -0.36 -22.87
C CYS A 245 16.62 0.99 -23.30
N ALA A 246 17.33 1.04 -24.43
CA ALA A 246 17.84 2.28 -24.99
C ALA A 246 16.70 3.24 -25.38
N LYS A 247 15.66 2.74 -26.06
CA LYS A 247 14.45 3.52 -26.39
C LYS A 247 13.75 4.07 -25.16
N ILE A 248 13.59 3.24 -24.12
CA ILE A 248 12.98 3.68 -22.84
C ILE A 248 13.81 4.76 -22.14
N ARG A 249 15.14 4.61 -22.13
CA ARG A 249 16.05 5.60 -21.54
C ARG A 249 16.02 6.96 -22.26
N ALA A 250 15.73 6.98 -23.54
CA ALA A 250 15.56 8.22 -24.30
C ALA A 250 14.40 9.10 -23.75
N HIS A 251 13.47 8.49 -22.99
CA HIS A 251 12.38 9.16 -22.28
C HIS A 251 12.65 9.37 -20.78
N ALA A 252 13.94 9.39 -20.38
CA ALA A 252 14.38 9.58 -18.98
C ALA A 252 13.88 8.51 -17.99
N VAL A 253 13.49 7.33 -18.46
CA VAL A 253 13.08 6.20 -17.63
C VAL A 253 14.24 5.22 -17.47
N PRO A 254 14.72 4.97 -16.23
CA PRO A 254 15.79 4.03 -15.97
C PRO A 254 15.33 2.59 -16.23
N CYS A 255 16.19 1.81 -16.88
CA CYS A 255 15.96 0.38 -17.11
C CYS A 255 17.26 -0.43 -17.05
N THR A 256 17.12 -1.71 -16.78
CA THR A 256 18.24 -2.67 -16.76
C THR A 256 17.83 -3.98 -17.43
N VAL A 257 18.73 -4.55 -18.23
CA VAL A 257 18.50 -5.81 -18.95
C VAL A 257 18.99 -6.98 -18.12
N PHE A 258 18.15 -8.01 -17.99
CA PHE A 258 18.46 -9.25 -17.26
C PHE A 258 18.09 -10.47 -18.10
N ARG A 259 18.75 -11.57 -17.83
CA ARG A 259 18.29 -12.90 -18.20
C ARG A 259 17.26 -13.36 -17.16
N ASN A 260 16.13 -13.91 -17.60
CA ASN A 260 15.03 -14.40 -16.75
C ASN A 260 15.26 -15.81 -16.24
#